data_4cfc250b4ba85c50e7c875d28f1bcf4d
#
_entry.id   4cfc250b4ba85c50e7c875d28f1bcf4d
#
_cell.length_a   1.000
_cell.length_b   1.000
_cell.length_c   1.000
_cell.angle_alpha   90.00
_cell.angle_beta   90.00
_cell.angle_gamma   90.00
#
_symmetry.space_group_name_H-M   'P 1'
#
loop_
_entity.id
_entity.type
_entity.pdbx_description
1 polymer ?
#
loop_
_entity_poly.entity_id
_entity_poly.type
_entity_poly.pdbx_seq_one_letter_code
_entity_poly.pdbx_strand_id
1 'polypeptide(L)'
;MLIDEEYIGLVSFRLSHFAKKRKHVWNFRCPYCGDSQKHKNKARGYIFRIKNDYVYKCHNCGIGRTLSNFLKDQDPTLHDRYIMEKFRDSKSKTGKGSFTPNPKFNFPKPIFAKKDTKNIDLEQISELNSSHPARIYLEKRGIKKLEHFYYCPKFKEWTNQQKKTFDTLRQDSDRIIIPFKDKEGKLFGYQGRSLAPTAKLRYITIMLDEDKPKLFGLNTVKHNEPIYIVEGPFDSTFLENSVAMAGSDLDPRSFGWSDYIWVYDNEPRNREIVSKISTAVD
;
A
#
# COMPACT_ATOMS: atom_id res chain seq x y z
N MET A 1 -1.14 -25.45 -11.54
CA MET A 1 0.32 -25.32 -11.41
C MET A 1 1.03 -25.34 -12.76
N LEU A 2 0.73 -26.24 -13.68
CA LEU A 2 1.21 -26.21 -15.07
C LEU A 2 0.75 -24.97 -15.80
N ILE A 3 -0.51 -24.60 -15.66
CA ILE A 3 -1.12 -23.41 -16.26
C ILE A 3 -0.39 -22.11 -15.85
N ASP A 4 -0.06 -21.93 -14.59
CA ASP A 4 0.62 -20.71 -14.15
C ASP A 4 1.99 -20.52 -14.82
N GLU A 5 2.78 -21.59 -14.93
CA GLU A 5 4.10 -21.55 -15.58
C GLU A 5 3.99 -21.35 -17.09
N GLU A 6 2.94 -21.91 -17.71
CA GLU A 6 2.65 -21.70 -19.12
C GLU A 6 2.36 -20.23 -19.41
N TYR A 7 1.49 -19.59 -18.60
CA TYR A 7 1.16 -18.18 -18.78
C TYR A 7 2.31 -17.23 -18.40
N ILE A 8 3.20 -17.62 -17.49
CA ILE A 8 4.47 -16.91 -17.27
C ILE A 8 5.35 -16.99 -18.54
N GLY A 9 5.36 -18.14 -19.21
CA GLY A 9 6.02 -18.29 -20.50
C GLY A 9 5.41 -17.42 -21.59
N LEU A 10 4.08 -17.38 -21.69
CA LEU A 10 3.36 -16.59 -22.70
C LEU A 10 3.58 -15.08 -22.52
N VAL A 11 3.55 -14.57 -21.29
CA VAL A 11 3.78 -13.14 -21.04
C VAL A 11 5.24 -12.74 -21.20
N SER A 12 6.17 -13.69 -21.19
CA SER A 12 7.62 -13.43 -21.27
C SER A 12 8.05 -12.64 -22.51
N PHE A 13 7.35 -12.80 -23.62
CA PHE A 13 7.63 -12.08 -24.87
C PHE A 13 7.44 -10.56 -24.76
N ARG A 14 6.71 -10.10 -23.75
CA ARG A 14 6.51 -8.68 -23.45
C ARG A 14 7.48 -8.15 -22.41
N LEU A 15 8.32 -9.02 -21.81
CA LEU A 15 9.19 -8.69 -20.67
C LEU A 15 10.66 -8.61 -21.09
N SER A 16 11.25 -7.43 -21.00
CA SER A 16 12.65 -7.21 -21.35
C SER A 16 13.59 -7.95 -20.37
N HIS A 17 14.62 -8.59 -20.90
CA HIS A 17 15.61 -9.35 -20.13
C HIS A 17 15.01 -10.50 -19.30
N PHE A 18 13.96 -11.12 -19.81
CA PHE A 18 13.33 -12.25 -19.15
C PHE A 18 14.29 -13.45 -19.09
N ALA A 19 14.50 -13.99 -17.89
CA ALA A 19 15.37 -15.14 -17.67
C ALA A 19 14.85 -16.00 -16.52
N LYS A 20 14.85 -17.33 -16.70
CA LYS A 20 14.61 -18.28 -15.62
C LYS A 20 15.88 -18.41 -14.79
N LYS A 21 15.85 -18.02 -13.51
CA LYS A 21 17.02 -18.08 -12.62
C LYS A 21 17.15 -19.42 -11.89
N ARG A 22 16.03 -20.00 -11.50
CA ARG A 22 15.95 -21.31 -10.84
C ARG A 22 14.53 -21.86 -10.96
N LYS A 23 14.27 -23.04 -10.43
CA LYS A 23 12.94 -23.63 -10.40
C LYS A 23 11.95 -22.64 -9.75
N HIS A 24 10.85 -22.34 -10.42
CA HIS A 24 9.79 -21.42 -9.97
C HIS A 24 10.24 -19.96 -9.71
N VAL A 25 11.36 -19.50 -10.32
CA VAL A 25 11.82 -18.11 -10.20
C VAL A 25 12.29 -17.58 -11.54
N TRP A 26 11.69 -16.49 -11.99
CA TRP A 26 12.06 -15.75 -13.19
C TRP A 26 12.41 -14.31 -12.82
N ASN A 27 13.31 -13.72 -13.57
CA ASN A 27 13.79 -12.37 -13.41
C ASN A 27 13.71 -11.62 -14.73
N PHE A 28 13.32 -10.35 -14.70
CA PHE A 28 13.20 -9.48 -15.86
C PHE A 28 13.18 -8.00 -15.44
N ARG A 29 13.32 -7.10 -16.42
CA ARG A 29 13.15 -5.66 -16.15
C ARG A 29 11.71 -5.38 -15.74
N CYS A 30 11.57 -4.57 -14.70
CA CYS A 30 10.25 -4.20 -14.20
C CYS A 30 9.45 -3.44 -15.27
N PRO A 31 8.28 -3.92 -15.70
CA PRO A 31 7.48 -3.22 -16.70
C PRO A 31 6.79 -1.95 -16.15
N TYR A 32 6.74 -1.79 -14.83
CA TYR A 32 6.12 -0.63 -14.20
C TYR A 32 7.08 0.55 -14.03
N CYS A 33 8.29 0.32 -13.55
CA CYS A 33 9.27 1.39 -13.31
C CYS A 33 10.43 1.42 -14.30
N GLY A 34 10.51 0.45 -15.22
CA GLY A 34 11.59 0.36 -16.21
C GLY A 34 12.98 0.10 -15.60
N ASP A 35 13.08 -0.19 -14.30
CA ASP A 35 14.34 -0.34 -13.57
C ASP A 35 15.26 0.90 -13.69
N SER A 36 16.58 0.70 -13.77
CA SER A 36 17.55 1.79 -13.86
C SER A 36 17.64 2.37 -15.26
N GLN A 37 17.46 3.67 -15.41
CA GLN A 37 17.66 4.40 -16.65
C GLN A 37 19.14 4.38 -17.09
N LYS A 38 20.08 4.45 -16.11
CA LYS A 38 21.53 4.47 -16.37
C LYS A 38 22.13 3.09 -16.73
N HIS A 39 21.51 2.02 -16.26
CA HIS A 39 22.02 0.66 -16.44
C HIS A 39 20.95 -0.23 -17.06
N LYS A 40 20.91 -0.26 -18.39
CA LYS A 40 19.89 -0.97 -19.18
C LYS A 40 19.87 -2.49 -18.93
N ASN A 41 20.97 -3.06 -18.42
CA ASN A 41 21.08 -4.49 -18.11
C ASN A 41 20.53 -4.89 -16.73
N LYS A 42 20.13 -3.95 -15.88
CA LYS A 42 19.55 -4.29 -14.58
C LYS A 42 18.11 -4.79 -14.72
N ALA A 43 17.84 -5.92 -14.11
CA ALA A 43 16.54 -6.57 -14.06
C ALA A 43 16.21 -6.87 -12.58
N ARG A 44 15.21 -6.19 -12.01
CA ARG A 44 14.85 -6.28 -10.58
C ARG A 44 13.39 -6.69 -10.37
N GLY A 45 12.66 -6.96 -11.44
CA GLY A 45 11.37 -7.61 -11.41
C GLY A 45 11.54 -9.12 -11.28
N TYR A 46 10.78 -9.74 -10.38
CA TYR A 46 10.82 -11.18 -10.15
C TYR A 46 9.41 -11.75 -10.11
N ILE A 47 9.21 -12.88 -10.80
CA ILE A 47 8.08 -13.76 -10.52
C ILE A 47 8.63 -14.96 -9.76
N PHE A 48 8.00 -15.29 -8.63
CA PHE A 48 8.39 -16.42 -7.80
C PHE A 48 7.19 -17.03 -7.10
N ARG A 49 7.37 -18.28 -6.65
CA ARG A 49 6.30 -19.04 -6.00
C ARG A 49 6.24 -18.76 -4.50
N ILE A 50 5.04 -18.50 -3.99
CA ILE A 50 4.72 -18.47 -2.56
C ILE A 50 3.61 -19.48 -2.31
N LYS A 51 3.91 -20.54 -1.54
CA LYS A 51 2.97 -21.66 -1.31
C LYS A 51 2.53 -22.27 -2.64
N ASN A 52 1.27 -22.11 -3.02
CA ASN A 52 0.68 -22.66 -4.25
C ASN A 52 0.49 -21.62 -5.35
N ASP A 53 0.80 -20.36 -5.11
CA ASP A 53 0.58 -19.26 -6.04
C ASP A 53 1.88 -18.65 -6.52
N TYR A 54 1.84 -18.00 -7.68
CA TYR A 54 2.92 -17.17 -8.19
C TYR A 54 2.61 -15.69 -7.97
N VAL A 55 3.64 -14.96 -7.54
CA VAL A 55 3.57 -13.53 -7.31
C VAL A 55 4.69 -12.81 -8.03
N TYR A 56 4.39 -11.61 -8.50
CA TYR A 56 5.38 -10.67 -9.01
C TYR A 56 5.79 -9.69 -7.92
N LYS A 57 7.09 -9.35 -7.86
CA LYS A 57 7.62 -8.27 -7.03
C LYS A 57 8.81 -7.59 -7.71
N CYS A 58 8.85 -6.27 -7.67
CA CYS A 58 10.00 -5.47 -8.07
C CYS A 58 10.80 -5.02 -6.86
N HIS A 59 12.11 -5.27 -6.87
CA HIS A 59 13.02 -4.81 -5.80
C HIS A 59 13.49 -3.36 -5.99
N ASN A 60 13.11 -2.71 -7.09
CA ASN A 60 13.43 -1.30 -7.34
C ASN A 60 12.30 -0.37 -6.87
N CYS A 61 11.08 -0.57 -7.34
CA CYS A 61 9.93 0.27 -6.99
C CYS A 61 9.02 -0.33 -5.90
N GLY A 62 9.31 -1.55 -5.43
CA GLY A 62 8.56 -2.20 -4.36
C GLY A 62 7.19 -2.77 -4.77
N ILE A 63 6.72 -2.52 -6.01
CA ILE A 63 5.42 -3.01 -6.46
C ILE A 63 5.32 -4.52 -6.38
N GLY A 64 4.21 -5.03 -5.83
CA GLY A 64 3.85 -6.44 -5.79
C GLY A 64 2.51 -6.69 -6.48
N ARG A 65 2.39 -7.83 -7.16
CA ARG A 65 1.16 -8.28 -7.83
C ARG A 65 1.00 -9.78 -7.70
N THR A 66 -0.22 -10.27 -7.61
CA THR A 66 -0.51 -11.68 -7.91
C THR A 66 -0.25 -11.95 -9.39
N LEU A 67 -0.01 -13.21 -9.77
CA LEU A 67 0.18 -13.54 -11.19
C LEU A 67 -1.01 -13.08 -12.04
N SER A 68 -2.23 -13.28 -11.56
CA SER A 68 -3.45 -12.85 -12.25
C SER A 68 -3.45 -11.35 -12.52
N ASN A 69 -3.21 -10.53 -11.50
CA ASN A 69 -3.16 -9.08 -11.64
C ASN A 69 -1.98 -8.62 -12.52
N PHE A 70 -0.84 -9.29 -12.40
CA PHE A 70 0.31 -9.02 -13.26
C PHE A 70 -0.01 -9.28 -14.74
N LEU A 71 -0.66 -10.42 -15.05
CA LEU A 71 -1.10 -10.74 -16.41
C LEU A 71 -2.11 -9.70 -16.93
N LYS A 72 -3.07 -9.31 -16.07
CA LYS A 72 -4.05 -8.27 -16.43
C LYS A 72 -3.38 -6.95 -16.79
N ASP A 73 -2.37 -6.54 -16.04
CA ASP A 73 -1.64 -5.29 -16.27
C ASP A 73 -0.80 -5.35 -17.57
N GLN A 74 -0.25 -6.53 -17.93
CA GLN A 74 0.62 -6.70 -19.10
C GLN A 74 -0.14 -7.03 -20.38
N ASP A 75 -1.19 -7.86 -20.28
CA ASP A 75 -2.02 -8.31 -21.39
C ASP A 75 -3.41 -8.76 -20.89
N PRO A 76 -4.43 -7.89 -20.98
CA PRO A 76 -5.79 -8.23 -20.59
C PRO A 76 -6.36 -9.46 -21.30
N THR A 77 -6.04 -9.65 -22.59
CA THR A 77 -6.51 -10.80 -23.37
C THR A 77 -5.90 -12.11 -22.86
N LEU A 78 -4.60 -12.08 -22.55
CA LEU A 78 -3.90 -13.22 -21.97
C LEU A 78 -4.44 -13.54 -20.57
N HIS A 79 -4.76 -12.52 -19.79
CA HIS A 79 -5.38 -12.66 -18.47
C HIS A 79 -6.75 -13.37 -18.53
N ASP A 80 -7.61 -12.95 -19.46
CA ASP A 80 -8.95 -13.55 -19.58
C ASP A 80 -8.87 -15.04 -19.96
N ARG A 81 -7.94 -15.40 -20.85
CA ARG A 81 -7.64 -16.80 -21.17
C ARG A 81 -7.14 -17.58 -19.96
N TYR A 82 -6.21 -17.00 -19.19
CA TYR A 82 -5.68 -17.59 -17.97
C TYR A 82 -6.78 -17.91 -16.94
N ILE A 83 -7.70 -16.97 -16.72
CA ILE A 83 -8.82 -17.17 -15.79
C ILE A 83 -9.74 -18.29 -16.28
N MET A 84 -10.05 -18.32 -17.59
CA MET A 84 -10.89 -19.39 -18.16
C MET A 84 -10.25 -20.78 -18.02
N GLU A 85 -8.96 -20.89 -18.28
CA GLU A 85 -8.26 -22.18 -18.16
C GLU A 85 -8.12 -22.64 -16.73
N LYS A 86 -7.79 -21.75 -15.79
CA LYS A 86 -7.80 -22.07 -14.35
C LYS A 86 -9.16 -22.56 -13.89
N PHE A 87 -10.23 -21.96 -14.37
CA PHE A 87 -11.59 -22.37 -14.03
C PHE A 87 -11.92 -23.77 -14.59
N ARG A 88 -11.46 -24.10 -15.82
CA ARG A 88 -11.62 -25.43 -16.41
C ARG A 88 -10.83 -26.50 -15.65
N ASP A 89 -9.58 -26.22 -15.27
CA ASP A 89 -8.75 -27.17 -14.52
C ASP A 89 -9.29 -27.43 -13.11
N SER A 90 -9.88 -26.42 -12.46
CA SER A 90 -10.53 -26.58 -11.16
C SER A 90 -11.79 -27.47 -11.24
N LYS A 91 -12.54 -27.41 -12.36
CA LYS A 91 -13.72 -28.27 -12.59
C LYS A 91 -13.37 -29.71 -12.97
N SER A 92 -12.23 -29.96 -13.60
CA SER A 92 -11.80 -31.31 -13.96
C SER A 92 -11.43 -32.18 -12.75
N LYS A 93 -11.12 -31.56 -11.61
CA LYS A 93 -10.79 -32.25 -10.35
C LYS A 93 -12.00 -32.62 -9.49
N THR A 94 -13.17 -32.07 -9.80
CA THR A 94 -14.44 -32.43 -9.15
C THR A 94 -15.42 -32.87 -10.23
N GLY A 95 -15.53 -34.18 -10.39
CA GLY A 95 -16.35 -34.80 -11.44
C GLY A 95 -17.82 -34.41 -11.39
N LYS A 96 -18.42 -34.30 -12.59
CA LYS A 96 -19.83 -34.20 -12.96
C LYS A 96 -20.53 -32.84 -12.73
N GLY A 97 -20.80 -32.16 -13.84
CA GLY A 97 -21.77 -31.06 -13.87
C GLY A 97 -21.99 -30.60 -15.32
N SER A 98 -23.19 -30.87 -15.86
CA SER A 98 -23.65 -30.55 -17.19
C SER A 98 -23.53 -29.07 -17.55
N PHE A 99 -23.26 -28.85 -18.82
CA PHE A 99 -23.21 -27.54 -19.47
C PHE A 99 -24.60 -26.90 -19.47
N THR A 100 -24.79 -25.79 -18.79
CA THR A 100 -25.89 -24.86 -19.03
C THR A 100 -25.34 -23.49 -19.39
N PRO A 101 -25.93 -22.79 -20.39
CA PRO A 101 -25.39 -21.53 -20.86
C PRO A 101 -25.59 -20.42 -19.82
N ASN A 102 -24.51 -19.76 -19.61
CA ASN A 102 -24.27 -18.48 -18.93
C ASN A 102 -25.47 -17.81 -18.23
N PRO A 103 -25.72 -18.10 -16.94
CA PRO A 103 -26.52 -17.18 -16.17
C PRO A 103 -25.69 -15.93 -15.89
N LYS A 104 -26.21 -14.77 -16.23
CA LYS A 104 -25.73 -13.50 -15.68
C LYS A 104 -25.97 -13.55 -14.17
N PHE A 105 -24.98 -14.03 -13.43
CA PHE A 105 -25.00 -13.92 -11.98
C PHE A 105 -24.74 -12.46 -11.61
N ASN A 106 -25.82 -11.76 -11.39
CA ASN A 106 -25.79 -10.54 -10.60
C ASN A 106 -25.63 -11.00 -9.14
N PHE A 107 -24.40 -11.33 -8.74
CA PHE A 107 -24.11 -11.45 -7.32
C PHE A 107 -24.27 -10.06 -6.76
N PRO A 108 -25.24 -9.82 -5.85
CA PRO A 108 -25.12 -8.63 -5.01
C PRO A 108 -23.73 -8.73 -4.40
N LYS A 109 -22.89 -7.72 -4.61
CA LYS A 109 -21.61 -7.61 -3.88
C LYS A 109 -21.97 -7.92 -2.44
N PRO A 110 -21.27 -8.87 -1.76
CA PRO A 110 -21.56 -9.11 -0.36
C PRO A 110 -21.50 -7.74 0.31
N ILE A 111 -22.64 -7.28 0.80
CA ILE A 111 -22.73 -6.11 1.64
C ILE A 111 -22.11 -6.58 2.95
N PHE A 112 -20.78 -6.57 3.02
CA PHE A 112 -20.15 -6.47 4.32
C PHE A 112 -20.76 -5.21 4.90
N ALA A 113 -21.51 -5.34 5.99
CA ALA A 113 -22.02 -4.22 6.73
C ALA A 113 -20.82 -3.26 6.87
N LYS A 114 -20.85 -2.14 6.14
CA LYS A 114 -19.78 -1.15 6.22
C LYS A 114 -19.81 -0.71 7.66
N LYS A 115 -18.91 -1.27 8.47
CA LYS A 115 -18.69 -0.77 9.82
C LYS A 115 -18.52 0.73 9.64
N ASP A 116 -19.24 1.51 10.40
CA ASP A 116 -19.21 2.95 10.25
C ASP A 116 -17.79 3.40 10.57
N THR A 117 -16.96 3.59 9.55
CA THR A 117 -15.52 3.83 9.66
C THR A 117 -15.23 5.29 10.06
N LYS A 118 -16.26 6.04 10.47
CA LYS A 118 -16.08 7.41 10.97
C LYS A 118 -15.40 7.43 12.34
N ASN A 119 -15.65 6.41 13.19
CA ASN A 119 -15.05 6.35 14.52
C ASN A 119 -14.01 5.24 14.57
N ILE A 120 -12.81 5.60 15.01
CA ILE A 120 -11.74 4.66 15.36
C ILE A 120 -12.02 4.22 16.80
N ASP A 121 -12.26 2.92 16.99
CA ASP A 121 -12.52 2.31 18.31
C ASP A 121 -11.18 2.09 19.05
N LEU A 122 -10.48 3.19 19.32
CA LEU A 122 -9.23 3.26 20.06
C LEU A 122 -9.17 4.59 20.82
N GLU A 123 -8.45 4.61 21.93
CA GLU A 123 -8.27 5.81 22.74
C GLU A 123 -7.35 6.81 22.04
N GLN A 124 -7.74 8.08 22.00
CA GLN A 124 -6.90 9.16 21.50
C GLN A 124 -5.71 9.39 22.42
N ILE A 125 -4.56 9.70 21.86
CA ILE A 125 -3.35 9.94 22.67
C ILE A 125 -3.47 11.17 23.55
N SER A 126 -4.28 12.14 23.15
CA SER A 126 -4.63 13.30 23.97
C SER A 126 -5.35 12.95 25.29
N GLU A 127 -6.09 11.85 25.32
CA GLU A 127 -6.88 11.38 26.45
C GLU A 127 -6.08 10.47 27.40
N LEU A 128 -4.94 9.94 26.94
CA LEU A 128 -4.07 9.09 27.74
C LEU A 128 -3.42 9.87 28.90
N ASN A 129 -3.11 9.17 29.99
CA ASN A 129 -2.35 9.73 31.08
C ASN A 129 -1.00 10.30 30.59
N SER A 130 -0.54 11.40 31.20
CA SER A 130 0.74 12.05 30.84
C SER A 130 1.97 11.14 30.98
N SER A 131 1.89 10.11 31.84
CA SER A 131 2.94 9.10 32.01
C SER A 131 2.89 7.97 30.97
N HIS A 132 1.87 7.94 30.08
CA HIS A 132 1.72 6.87 29.11
C HIS A 132 2.83 6.91 28.04
N PRO A 133 3.50 5.78 27.71
CA PRO A 133 4.63 5.75 26.80
C PRO A 133 4.35 6.35 25.41
N ALA A 134 3.16 6.13 24.85
CA ALA A 134 2.77 6.67 23.54
C ALA A 134 2.64 8.20 23.58
N ARG A 135 2.08 8.75 24.66
CA ARG A 135 1.96 10.19 24.85
C ARG A 135 3.32 10.84 25.07
N ILE A 136 4.15 10.28 25.96
CA ILE A 136 5.54 10.73 26.18
C ILE A 136 6.33 10.70 24.88
N TYR A 137 6.15 9.67 24.05
CA TYR A 137 6.84 9.55 22.76
C TYR A 137 6.53 10.72 21.82
N LEU A 138 5.27 11.13 21.69
CA LEU A 138 4.88 12.26 20.83
C LEU A 138 5.30 13.61 21.44
N GLU A 139 5.12 13.79 22.75
CA GLU A 139 5.50 15.01 23.45
C GLU A 139 7.02 15.26 23.39
N LYS A 140 7.85 14.23 23.55
CA LYS A 140 9.31 14.31 23.35
C LYS A 140 9.72 14.70 21.94
N ARG A 141 8.88 14.45 20.94
CA ARG A 141 9.08 14.91 19.57
C ARG A 141 8.57 16.35 19.34
N GLY A 142 8.01 16.99 20.36
CA GLY A 142 7.44 18.33 20.27
C GLY A 142 6.06 18.37 19.62
N ILE A 143 5.41 17.21 19.39
CA ILE A 143 4.09 17.14 18.77
C ILE A 143 3.04 17.58 19.79
N LYS A 144 2.29 18.63 19.47
CA LYS A 144 1.23 19.20 20.32
C LYS A 144 -0.17 18.69 19.94
N LYS A 145 -0.40 18.36 18.68
CA LYS A 145 -1.69 17.91 18.12
C LYS A 145 -1.92 16.42 18.40
N LEU A 146 -1.97 16.02 19.68
CA LEU A 146 -2.07 14.61 20.10
C LEU A 146 -3.39 13.95 19.72
N GLU A 147 -4.44 14.75 19.54
CA GLU A 147 -5.79 14.33 19.17
C GLU A 147 -5.87 13.73 17.75
N HIS A 148 -4.84 13.92 16.94
CA HIS A 148 -4.76 13.32 15.60
C HIS A 148 -4.36 11.83 15.63
N PHE A 149 -3.89 11.32 16.78
CA PHE A 149 -3.30 10.01 16.91
C PHE A 149 -4.03 9.16 17.95
N TYR A 150 -3.97 7.83 17.77
CA TYR A 150 -4.61 6.88 18.65
C TYR A 150 -3.60 5.86 19.17
N TYR A 151 -3.85 5.30 20.33
CA TYR A 151 -3.06 4.21 20.89
C TYR A 151 -3.72 2.87 20.61
N CYS A 152 -2.95 1.94 20.05
CA CYS A 152 -3.40 0.58 19.78
C CYS A 152 -2.51 -0.42 20.53
N PRO A 153 -3.00 -1.07 21.59
CA PRO A 153 -2.20 -2.00 22.40
C PRO A 153 -1.88 -3.30 21.66
N LYS A 154 -2.75 -3.73 20.73
CA LYS A 154 -2.61 -4.96 19.96
C LYS A 154 -2.88 -4.68 18.48
N PHE A 155 -1.85 -4.26 17.79
CA PHE A 155 -1.98 -3.76 16.41
C PHE A 155 -2.48 -4.79 15.42
N LYS A 156 -1.97 -6.02 15.47
CA LYS A 156 -2.38 -7.07 14.52
C LYS A 156 -3.80 -7.52 14.74
N GLU A 157 -4.20 -7.68 16.01
CA GLU A 157 -5.55 -8.07 16.39
C GLU A 157 -6.55 -7.00 15.94
N TRP A 158 -6.32 -5.75 16.29
CA TRP A 158 -7.16 -4.62 15.89
C TRP A 158 -7.23 -4.46 14.37
N THR A 159 -6.07 -4.57 13.66
CA THR A 159 -6.04 -4.51 12.20
C THR A 159 -6.89 -5.60 11.56
N ASN A 160 -6.82 -6.84 12.07
CA ASN A 160 -7.61 -7.94 11.53
C ASN A 160 -9.13 -7.76 11.75
N GLN A 161 -9.55 -6.96 12.70
CA GLN A 161 -10.95 -6.56 12.88
C GLN A 161 -11.40 -5.56 11.81
N GLN A 162 -10.49 -4.73 11.31
CA GLN A 162 -10.76 -3.77 10.24
C GLN A 162 -10.65 -4.42 8.86
N LYS A 163 -9.53 -5.12 8.62
CA LYS A 163 -9.22 -5.83 7.37
C LYS A 163 -8.32 -7.02 7.69
N LYS A 164 -8.73 -8.23 7.34
CA LYS A 164 -7.89 -9.42 7.51
C LYS A 164 -6.55 -9.26 6.78
N THR A 165 -5.48 -9.08 7.54
CA THR A 165 -4.15 -8.74 7.03
C THR A 165 -3.07 -9.70 7.56
N PHE A 166 -3.16 -10.07 8.83
CA PHE A 166 -2.17 -10.91 9.50
C PHE A 166 -2.68 -12.33 9.69
N ASP A 167 -1.92 -13.31 9.23
CA ASP A 167 -2.24 -14.74 9.42
C ASP A 167 -1.97 -15.22 10.85
N THR A 168 -1.05 -14.55 11.56
CA THR A 168 -0.69 -14.89 12.93
C THR A 168 -0.65 -13.64 13.82
N LEU A 169 -1.18 -13.78 15.01
CA LEU A 169 -1.15 -12.76 16.05
C LEU A 169 0.08 -12.89 16.98
N ARG A 170 0.98 -13.84 16.70
CA ARG A 170 2.21 -13.98 17.47
C ARG A 170 3.02 -12.68 17.41
N GLN A 171 3.62 -12.31 18.56
CA GLN A 171 4.42 -11.09 18.68
C GLN A 171 3.64 -9.83 18.24
N ASP A 172 2.37 -9.77 18.61
CA ASP A 172 1.61 -8.54 18.47
C ASP A 172 2.18 -7.48 19.41
N SER A 173 2.26 -6.24 18.94
CA SER A 173 2.86 -5.14 19.67
C SER A 173 1.98 -3.90 19.62
N ASP A 174 2.15 -3.05 20.60
CA ASP A 174 1.52 -1.76 20.63
C ASP A 174 2.07 -0.81 19.56
N ARG A 175 1.19 0.06 19.08
CA ARG A 175 1.54 1.07 18.07
C ARG A 175 0.71 2.34 18.23
N ILE A 176 1.31 3.44 17.82
CA ILE A 176 0.57 4.67 17.55
C ILE A 176 -0.09 4.53 16.18
N ILE A 177 -1.39 4.73 16.12
CA ILE A 177 -2.15 4.75 14.88
C ILE A 177 -2.22 6.17 14.34
N ILE A 178 -1.83 6.32 13.10
CA ILE A 178 -1.84 7.53 12.29
C ILE A 178 -2.93 7.33 11.23
N PRO A 179 -4.14 7.85 11.41
CA PRO A 179 -5.27 7.57 10.53
C PRO A 179 -5.22 8.37 9.24
N PHE A 180 -5.54 7.74 8.12
CA PHE A 180 -5.80 8.42 6.84
C PHE A 180 -7.30 8.58 6.68
N LYS A 181 -7.78 9.82 6.75
CA LYS A 181 -9.20 10.18 6.67
C LYS A 181 -9.45 11.00 5.42
N ASP A 182 -10.56 10.74 4.73
CA ASP A 182 -11.01 11.57 3.62
C ASP A 182 -11.65 12.88 4.10
N LYS A 183 -12.10 13.71 3.15
CA LYS A 183 -12.69 15.03 3.43
C LYS A 183 -13.94 14.94 4.33
N GLU A 184 -14.63 13.81 4.29
CA GLU A 184 -15.81 13.51 5.12
C GLU A 184 -15.43 12.91 6.49
N GLY A 185 -14.13 12.78 6.79
CA GLY A 185 -13.60 12.20 8.02
C GLY A 185 -13.65 10.67 8.08
N LYS A 186 -13.98 10.01 6.97
CA LYS A 186 -14.05 8.56 6.89
C LYS A 186 -12.65 7.97 6.78
N LEU A 187 -12.34 6.96 7.61
CA LEU A 187 -11.08 6.24 7.59
C LEU A 187 -10.96 5.38 6.32
N PHE A 188 -9.90 5.59 5.54
CA PHE A 188 -9.58 4.79 4.36
C PHE A 188 -8.25 4.06 4.45
N GLY A 189 -7.46 4.32 5.48
CA GLY A 189 -6.19 3.66 5.74
C GLY A 189 -5.55 4.20 7.02
N TYR A 190 -4.45 3.62 7.40
CA TYR A 190 -3.66 4.10 8.55
C TYR A 190 -2.24 3.58 8.53
N GLN A 191 -1.36 4.25 9.24
CA GLN A 191 -0.05 3.71 9.62
C GLN A 191 -0.02 3.35 11.10
N GLY A 192 0.62 2.24 11.43
CA GLY A 192 0.95 1.86 12.80
C GLY A 192 2.44 2.09 13.09
N ARG A 193 2.78 3.12 13.88
CA ARG A 193 4.14 3.39 14.34
C ARG A 193 4.45 2.58 15.60
N SER A 194 5.48 1.74 15.57
CA SER A 194 5.94 0.99 16.73
C SER A 194 6.56 1.89 17.79
N LEU A 195 6.25 1.63 19.05
CA LEU A 195 6.90 2.28 20.20
C LEU A 195 8.23 1.61 20.56
N ALA A 196 8.44 0.35 20.17
CA ALA A 196 9.67 -0.37 20.44
C ALA A 196 10.86 0.19 19.64
N PRO A 197 11.96 0.62 20.28
CA PRO A 197 13.14 1.17 19.58
C PRO A 197 13.79 0.17 18.62
N THR A 198 13.72 -1.11 18.94
CA THR A 198 14.35 -2.22 18.22
C THR A 198 13.43 -2.84 17.15
N ALA A 199 12.27 -2.26 16.92
CA ALA A 199 11.31 -2.81 15.95
C ALA A 199 11.92 -2.85 14.54
N LYS A 200 11.94 -4.04 13.93
CA LYS A 200 12.38 -4.23 12.53
C LYS A 200 11.55 -3.41 11.53
N LEU A 201 10.25 -3.31 11.80
CA LEU A 201 9.31 -2.51 11.01
C LEU A 201 8.77 -1.39 11.89
N ARG A 202 9.38 -0.22 11.77
CA ARG A 202 8.97 0.98 12.51
C ARG A 202 7.57 1.43 12.12
N TYR A 203 7.25 1.40 10.83
CA TYR A 203 5.94 1.75 10.29
C TYR A 203 5.36 0.57 9.53
N ILE A 204 4.06 0.34 9.70
CA ILE A 204 3.27 -0.59 8.90
C ILE A 204 2.06 0.18 8.38
N THR A 205 1.90 0.25 7.06
CA THR A 205 0.77 0.92 6.42
C THR A 205 -0.28 -0.09 6.01
N ILE A 206 -1.53 0.18 6.37
CA ILE A 206 -2.72 -0.62 6.03
C ILE A 206 -3.69 0.27 5.28
N MET A 207 -4.03 -0.12 4.06
CA MET A 207 -5.07 0.56 3.27
C MET A 207 -6.36 -0.24 3.37
N LEU A 208 -7.42 0.40 3.85
CA LEU A 208 -8.78 -0.16 3.86
C LEU A 208 -9.43 0.01 2.48
N ASP A 209 -9.09 1.11 1.81
CA ASP A 209 -9.43 1.40 0.42
C ASP A 209 -8.11 1.54 -0.35
N GLU A 210 -7.81 0.57 -1.21
CA GLU A 210 -6.54 0.51 -1.95
C GLU A 210 -6.49 1.46 -3.14
N ASP A 211 -7.64 2.00 -3.55
CA ASP A 211 -7.75 2.98 -4.64
C ASP A 211 -7.40 4.40 -4.17
N LYS A 212 -7.33 4.63 -2.86
CA LYS A 212 -6.95 5.92 -2.28
C LYS A 212 -5.43 6.01 -2.02
N PRO A 213 -4.84 7.19 -2.15
CA PRO A 213 -3.42 7.40 -1.88
C PRO A 213 -3.12 7.31 -0.38
N LYS A 214 -1.87 6.96 -0.03
CA LYS A 214 -1.40 6.96 1.35
C LYS A 214 -1.13 8.40 1.81
N LEU A 215 -2.17 9.08 2.20
CA LEU A 215 -2.13 10.50 2.53
C LEU A 215 -2.73 10.76 3.91
N PHE A 216 -1.95 11.38 4.79
CA PHE A 216 -2.38 11.86 6.10
C PHE A 216 -2.78 13.34 6.02
N GLY A 217 -3.80 13.75 6.76
CA GLY A 217 -4.19 15.15 6.89
C GLY A 217 -5.20 15.65 5.83
N LEU A 218 -5.66 14.80 4.90
CA LEU A 218 -6.58 15.20 3.83
C LEU A 218 -7.90 15.80 4.34
N ASN A 219 -8.36 15.36 5.50
CA ASN A 219 -9.60 15.86 6.13
C ASN A 219 -9.47 17.25 6.78
N THR A 220 -8.26 17.79 6.88
CA THR A 220 -8.00 19.09 7.51
C THR A 220 -7.55 20.17 6.53
N VAL A 221 -7.46 19.83 5.23
CA VAL A 221 -7.01 20.73 4.18
C VAL A 221 -7.99 21.89 3.98
N LYS A 222 -7.47 23.11 4.02
CA LYS A 222 -8.14 24.35 3.66
C LYS A 222 -7.69 24.77 2.26
N HIS A 223 -8.60 24.78 1.29
CA HIS A 223 -8.28 25.04 -0.12
C HIS A 223 -8.00 26.52 -0.44
N ASN A 224 -8.27 27.43 0.48
CA ASN A 224 -8.05 28.88 0.35
C ASN A 224 -6.73 29.35 0.94
N GLU A 225 -5.90 28.44 1.39
CA GLU A 225 -4.57 28.69 1.96
C GLU A 225 -3.55 27.78 1.29
N PRO A 226 -2.25 28.18 1.19
CA PRO A 226 -1.19 27.30 0.68
C PRO A 226 -1.15 25.97 1.45
N ILE A 227 -1.03 24.86 0.72
CA ILE A 227 -1.00 23.52 1.29
C ILE A 227 0.44 23.04 1.39
N TYR A 228 0.93 22.78 2.59
CA TYR A 228 2.27 22.23 2.78
C TYR A 228 2.24 20.70 2.62
N ILE A 229 3.11 20.19 1.77
CA ILE A 229 3.22 18.76 1.49
C ILE A 229 4.54 18.25 2.03
N VAL A 230 4.49 17.39 3.04
CA VAL A 230 5.66 16.81 3.72
C VAL A 230 5.75 15.30 3.51
N GLU A 231 6.88 14.68 3.85
CA GLU A 231 7.06 13.24 3.71
C GLU A 231 6.41 12.46 4.86
N GLY A 232 6.59 12.91 6.09
CA GLY A 232 6.19 12.22 7.31
C GLY A 232 4.93 12.76 7.96
N PRO A 233 3.98 11.90 8.40
CA PRO A 233 2.78 12.36 9.11
C PRO A 233 3.05 13.12 10.40
N PHE A 234 4.13 12.79 11.11
CA PHE A 234 4.50 13.54 12.32
C PHE A 234 5.01 14.93 11.99
N ASP A 235 5.73 15.06 10.88
CA ASP A 235 6.33 16.34 10.47
C ASP A 235 5.24 17.32 10.03
N SER A 236 4.15 16.82 9.44
CA SER A 236 2.99 17.66 9.08
C SER A 236 2.33 18.33 10.29
N THR A 237 2.47 17.78 11.50
CA THR A 237 1.86 18.38 12.69
C THR A 237 2.47 19.71 13.12
N PHE A 238 3.67 20.03 12.61
CA PHE A 238 4.37 21.29 12.88
C PHE A 238 3.98 22.42 11.93
N LEU A 239 3.26 22.07 10.87
CA LEU A 239 2.79 23.05 9.87
C LEU A 239 1.26 23.14 9.93
N GLU A 240 0.76 24.34 9.68
CA GLU A 240 -0.66 24.51 9.46
C GLU A 240 -1.00 24.21 8.00
N ASN A 241 -2.27 23.81 7.75
CA ASN A 241 -2.73 23.42 6.43
C ASN A 241 -1.79 22.48 5.68
N SER A 242 -1.44 21.36 6.30
CA SER A 242 -0.44 20.43 5.79
C SER A 242 -0.97 19.01 5.60
N VAL A 243 -0.37 18.31 4.67
CA VAL A 243 -0.58 16.89 4.40
C VAL A 243 0.74 16.13 4.35
N ALA A 244 0.72 14.83 4.61
CA ALA A 244 1.91 13.99 4.52
C ALA A 244 1.71 12.80 3.61
N MET A 245 2.71 12.55 2.75
CA MET A 245 2.69 11.49 1.72
C MET A 245 2.84 10.07 2.27
N ALA A 246 3.10 9.86 3.52
CA ALA A 246 3.17 8.55 4.18
C ALA A 246 3.81 7.40 3.35
N GLY A 247 4.81 7.72 2.54
CA GLY A 247 5.57 6.76 1.72
C GLY A 247 4.99 6.48 0.33
N SER A 248 4.23 7.41 -0.24
CA SER A 248 3.78 7.37 -1.64
C SER A 248 4.18 8.63 -2.41
N ASP A 249 4.21 8.55 -3.72
CA ASP A 249 4.29 9.75 -4.56
C ASP A 249 2.90 10.39 -4.63
N LEU A 250 2.86 11.73 -4.67
CA LEU A 250 1.65 12.53 -4.72
C LEU A 250 1.71 13.47 -5.92
N ASP A 251 0.63 13.50 -6.70
CA ASP A 251 0.37 14.60 -7.64
C ASP A 251 -0.69 15.51 -7.03
N PRO A 252 -0.32 16.72 -6.55
CA PRO A 252 -1.27 17.64 -5.92
C PRO A 252 -2.39 18.09 -6.84
N ARG A 253 -2.13 18.14 -8.15
CA ARG A 253 -3.13 18.55 -9.16
C ARG A 253 -4.29 17.57 -9.25
N SER A 254 -4.06 16.28 -8.96
CA SER A 254 -5.11 15.26 -8.91
C SER A 254 -6.15 15.51 -7.82
N PHE A 255 -5.81 16.33 -6.81
CA PHE A 255 -6.70 16.77 -5.73
C PHE A 255 -7.35 18.14 -5.98
N GLY A 256 -7.03 18.78 -7.13
CA GLY A 256 -7.47 20.13 -7.44
C GLY A 256 -6.72 21.21 -6.65
N TRP A 257 -5.53 20.89 -6.11
CA TRP A 257 -4.70 21.88 -5.40
C TRP A 257 -3.89 22.67 -6.40
N SER A 258 -4.01 23.98 -6.36
CA SER A 258 -3.27 24.93 -7.22
C SER A 258 -2.18 25.68 -6.48
N ASP A 259 -2.31 25.83 -5.16
CA ASP A 259 -1.36 26.51 -4.29
C ASP A 259 -0.82 25.53 -3.25
N TYR A 260 0.42 25.06 -3.47
CA TYR A 260 1.05 24.09 -2.58
C TYR A 260 2.56 24.29 -2.51
N ILE A 261 3.13 23.89 -1.38
CA ILE A 261 4.56 24.04 -1.09
C ILE A 261 5.09 22.66 -0.66
N TRP A 262 6.09 22.16 -1.39
CA TRP A 262 6.82 20.96 -1.03
C TRP A 262 7.82 21.25 0.09
N VAL A 263 7.77 20.44 1.15
CA VAL A 263 8.73 20.48 2.25
C VAL A 263 9.34 19.08 2.39
N TYR A 264 10.49 18.90 1.81
CA TYR A 264 11.23 17.63 1.85
C TYR A 264 12.11 17.52 3.09
N ASP A 265 12.41 16.30 3.49
CA ASP A 265 13.36 16.04 4.56
C ASP A 265 14.75 16.58 4.20
N ASN A 266 15.46 17.17 5.17
CA ASN A 266 16.79 17.72 4.96
C ASN A 266 17.85 16.59 4.88
N GLU A 267 17.81 15.82 3.80
CA GLU A 267 18.72 14.71 3.53
C GLU A 267 19.58 14.98 2.28
N PRO A 268 20.56 15.87 2.33
CA PRO A 268 21.33 16.33 1.14
C PRO A 268 22.16 15.21 0.49
N ARG A 269 22.34 14.09 1.17
CA ARG A 269 23.03 12.89 0.64
C ARG A 269 22.08 11.89 -0.01
N ASN A 270 20.77 12.05 0.19
CA ASN A 270 19.75 11.19 -0.40
C ASN A 270 19.45 11.65 -1.83
N ARG A 271 19.98 10.92 -2.81
CA ARG A 271 19.84 11.24 -4.23
C ARG A 271 18.39 11.29 -4.72
N GLU A 272 17.49 10.54 -4.08
CA GLU A 272 16.08 10.53 -4.44
C GLU A 272 15.41 11.85 -4.03
N ILE A 273 15.68 12.32 -2.82
CA ILE A 273 15.17 13.62 -2.32
C ILE A 273 15.74 14.76 -3.15
N VAL A 274 17.05 14.77 -3.39
CA VAL A 274 17.70 15.79 -4.25
C VAL A 274 17.09 15.81 -5.65
N SER A 275 16.79 14.66 -6.23
CA SER A 275 16.13 14.59 -7.55
C SER A 275 14.69 15.12 -7.50
N LYS A 276 13.94 14.84 -6.44
CA LYS A 276 12.57 15.36 -6.25
C LYS A 276 12.56 16.87 -6.12
N ILE A 277 13.50 17.42 -5.33
CA ILE A 277 13.66 18.89 -5.18
C ILE A 277 13.97 19.52 -6.53
N SER A 278 14.93 18.97 -7.28
CA SER A 278 15.29 19.49 -8.62
C SER A 278 14.10 19.49 -9.58
N THR A 279 13.29 18.40 -9.58
CA THR A 279 12.11 18.30 -10.44
C THR A 279 10.96 19.22 -10.01
N ALA A 280 10.92 19.62 -8.74
CA ALA A 280 9.87 20.52 -8.24
C ALA A 280 10.18 22.00 -8.48
N VAL A 281 11.45 22.34 -8.77
CA VAL A 281 11.90 23.70 -9.05
C VAL A 281 11.86 24.03 -10.55
N ASP A 282 11.95 23.02 -11.43
CA ASP A 282 11.80 23.12 -12.88
C ASP A 282 10.30 23.20 -13.27
#